data_92a08461a411ad4f7153c9cbb03e51fc
#
_entry.id   92a08461a411ad4f7153c9cbb03e51fc
#
_cell.length_a   1.000
_cell.length_b   1.000
_cell.length_c   1.000
_cell.angle_alpha   90.00
_cell.angle_beta   90.00
_cell.angle_gamma   90.00
#
_symmetry.space_group_name_H-M   'P 1'
#
loop_
_entity.id
_entity.type
_entity.pdbx_description
1 polymer ?
#
loop_
_entity_poly.entity_id
_entity_poly.type
_entity_poly.pdbx_seq_one_letter_code
_entity_poly.pdbx_strand_id
1 'polypeptide(L)'
;MFGTFQQTILRVEVDAPAAIIRDSLLQPRQFTQWLWPQTYSVGLPDVLEVDSTFTSYLGPLKVQHQVTDLTPQSMRFLLWEGVDGFHEWRWGDGWVQSRIEGISVLPINLGQSLNLMRLQRFLATQKVPA
;
A
#
# COMPACT_ATOMS: atom_id res chain seq x y z
N MET A 1 -18.90 -9.98 4.27
CA MET A 1 -18.52 -8.89 5.19
C MET A 1 -19.64 -7.89 5.35
N PHE A 2 -19.85 -7.38 6.55
CA PHE A 2 -20.80 -6.32 6.83
C PHE A 2 -20.08 -4.97 6.83
N GLY A 3 -20.62 -3.98 6.13
CA GLY A 3 -20.04 -2.64 6.05
C GLY A 3 -20.60 -1.85 4.88
N THR A 4 -19.97 -0.70 4.60
CA THR A 4 -20.35 0.18 3.49
C THR A 4 -19.39 -0.03 2.32
N PHE A 5 -19.94 -0.12 1.11
CA PHE A 5 -19.14 -0.12 -0.12
C PHE A 5 -18.54 1.27 -0.32
N GLN A 6 -17.24 1.31 -0.54
CA GLN A 6 -16.46 2.55 -0.70
C GLN A 6 -15.57 2.45 -1.92
N GLN A 7 -15.39 3.58 -2.60
CA GLN A 7 -14.46 3.75 -3.72
C GLN A 7 -13.68 5.02 -3.49
N THR A 8 -12.36 4.96 -3.56
CA THR A 8 -11.51 6.14 -3.38
C THR A 8 -10.25 6.04 -4.21
N ILE A 9 -9.91 7.13 -4.88
CA ILE A 9 -8.68 7.27 -5.67
C ILE A 9 -8.00 8.54 -5.22
N LEU A 10 -6.75 8.42 -4.78
CA LEU A 10 -5.93 9.55 -4.37
C LEU A 10 -4.57 9.47 -5.06
N ARG A 11 -4.05 10.61 -5.48
CA ARG A 11 -2.72 10.73 -6.08
C ARG A 11 -1.95 11.79 -5.31
N VAL A 12 -0.66 11.54 -5.11
CA VAL A 12 0.26 12.49 -4.48
C VAL A 12 1.50 12.65 -5.34
N GLU A 13 2.03 13.88 -5.38
CA GLU A 13 3.34 14.13 -5.96
C GLU A 13 4.41 13.76 -4.94
N VAL A 14 5.47 13.12 -5.43
CA VAL A 14 6.61 12.70 -4.60
C VAL A 14 7.91 13.07 -5.28
N ASP A 15 8.95 13.27 -4.50
CA ASP A 15 10.26 13.62 -5.03
C ASP A 15 11.13 12.35 -5.12
N ALA A 16 10.76 11.48 -6.08
CA ALA A 16 11.46 10.23 -6.31
C ALA A 16 11.19 9.70 -7.71
N PRO A 17 12.17 9.01 -8.34
CA PRO A 17 11.94 8.31 -9.60
C PRO A 17 11.14 7.02 -9.39
N ALA A 18 10.55 6.52 -10.45
CA ALA A 18 9.69 5.34 -10.43
C ALA A 18 10.36 4.12 -9.76
N ALA A 19 11.64 3.89 -9.99
CA ALA A 19 12.35 2.74 -9.42
C ALA A 19 12.42 2.80 -7.90
N ILE A 20 12.65 3.97 -7.34
CA ILE A 20 12.69 4.17 -5.87
C ILE A 20 11.29 4.01 -5.27
N ILE A 21 10.28 4.54 -5.94
CA ILE A 21 8.88 4.36 -5.52
C ILE A 21 8.52 2.87 -5.51
N ARG A 22 8.87 2.15 -6.57
CA ARG A 22 8.62 0.71 -6.68
C ARG A 22 9.20 -0.05 -5.49
N ASP A 23 10.45 0.20 -5.16
CA ASP A 23 11.12 -0.48 -4.05
C ASP A 23 10.40 -0.21 -2.72
N SER A 24 9.94 1.02 -2.50
CA SER A 24 9.22 1.39 -1.28
C SER A 24 7.88 0.67 -1.12
N LEU A 25 7.28 0.26 -2.22
CA LEU A 25 5.98 -0.43 -2.25
C LEU A 25 6.11 -1.95 -2.26
N LEU A 26 7.17 -2.50 -2.86
CA LEU A 26 7.33 -3.94 -3.06
C LEU A 26 8.24 -4.60 -2.04
N GLN A 27 9.12 -3.86 -1.38
CA GLN A 27 10.05 -4.43 -0.41
C GLN A 27 9.49 -4.28 1.01
N PRO A 28 9.11 -5.38 1.69
CA PRO A 28 8.57 -5.30 3.05
C PRO A 28 9.45 -4.54 4.04
N ARG A 29 10.78 -4.68 3.93
CA ARG A 29 11.72 -3.92 4.79
C ARG A 29 11.56 -2.40 4.64
N GLN A 30 11.03 -1.94 3.49
CA GLN A 30 10.76 -0.51 3.26
C GLN A 30 9.35 -0.13 3.67
N PHE A 31 8.32 -0.83 3.17
CA PHE A 31 6.95 -0.39 3.47
C PHE A 31 6.57 -0.56 4.94
N THR A 32 7.17 -1.46 5.68
CA THR A 32 6.95 -1.56 7.13
C THR A 32 7.45 -0.34 7.90
N GLN A 33 8.33 0.47 7.30
CA GLN A 33 8.81 1.71 7.92
C GLN A 33 7.80 2.86 7.79
N TRP A 34 7.15 2.99 6.64
CA TRP A 34 6.24 4.11 6.44
C TRP A 34 4.77 3.76 6.68
N LEU A 35 4.38 2.49 6.72
CA LEU A 35 3.01 2.06 7.02
C LEU A 35 2.74 1.92 8.53
N TRP A 36 3.60 2.49 9.38
CA TRP A 36 3.35 2.54 10.80
C TRP A 36 2.07 3.34 11.11
N PRO A 37 1.20 2.96 12.10
CA PRO A 37 1.41 1.97 13.14
C PRO A 37 0.93 0.56 12.79
N GLN A 38 0.70 0.24 11.55
CA GLN A 38 0.32 -1.12 11.16
C GLN A 38 1.45 -2.09 11.46
N THR A 39 1.08 -3.31 11.85
CA THR A 39 2.02 -4.43 12.00
C THR A 39 1.67 -5.51 10.99
N TYR A 40 2.56 -6.49 10.81
CA TYR A 40 2.45 -7.46 9.74
C TYR A 40 2.73 -8.87 10.23
N SER A 41 2.19 -9.88 9.51
CA SER A 41 2.52 -11.27 9.74
C SER A 41 4.01 -11.53 9.58
N VAL A 42 4.52 -12.55 10.25
CA VAL A 42 5.92 -12.98 10.11
C VAL A 42 6.12 -13.68 8.76
N GLY A 43 7.36 -13.79 8.33
CA GLY A 43 7.69 -14.53 7.11
C GLY A 43 7.46 -13.76 5.82
N LEU A 44 7.46 -12.41 5.85
CA LEU A 44 7.38 -11.60 4.65
C LEU A 44 8.57 -11.89 3.72
N PRO A 45 8.35 -11.97 2.40
CA PRO A 45 9.45 -12.14 1.44
C PRO A 45 10.30 -10.88 1.33
N ASP A 46 11.48 -10.98 0.71
CA ASP A 46 12.33 -9.81 0.48
C ASP A 46 11.69 -8.82 -0.50
N VAL A 47 10.99 -9.34 -1.50
CA VAL A 47 10.24 -8.56 -2.49
C VAL A 47 8.91 -9.24 -2.76
N LEU A 48 7.84 -8.45 -2.82
CA LEU A 48 6.51 -8.98 -3.17
C LEU A 48 6.49 -9.44 -4.63
N GLU A 49 5.87 -10.57 -4.87
CA GLU A 49 5.65 -11.15 -6.20
C GLU A 49 4.18 -11.49 -6.37
N VAL A 50 3.77 -11.81 -7.59
CA VAL A 50 2.41 -12.32 -7.86
C VAL A 50 2.18 -13.55 -6.97
N ASP A 51 1.00 -13.61 -6.36
CA ASP A 51 0.56 -14.61 -5.39
C ASP A 51 1.18 -14.50 -3.99
N SER A 52 2.08 -13.56 -3.73
CA SER A 52 2.51 -13.26 -2.35
C SER A 52 1.30 -12.88 -1.51
N THR A 53 1.22 -13.45 -0.30
CA THR A 53 0.16 -13.13 0.66
C THR A 53 0.76 -12.66 1.97
N PHE A 54 0.07 -11.74 2.63
CA PHE A 54 0.44 -11.32 3.97
C PHE A 54 -0.78 -10.72 4.69
N THR A 55 -0.67 -10.62 6.01
CA THR A 55 -1.69 -10.00 6.85
C THR A 55 -1.15 -8.72 7.44
N SER A 56 -1.94 -7.65 7.40
CA SER A 56 -1.66 -6.43 8.16
C SER A 56 -2.62 -6.32 9.34
N TYR A 57 -2.15 -5.70 10.42
CA TYR A 57 -2.92 -5.49 11.63
C TYR A 57 -2.89 -4.02 12.00
N LEU A 58 -4.07 -3.49 12.36
CA LEU A 58 -4.20 -2.17 12.95
C LEU A 58 -5.04 -2.34 14.22
N GLY A 59 -4.37 -2.53 15.37
CA GLY A 59 -5.04 -2.94 16.58
C GLY A 59 -5.75 -4.30 16.37
N PRO A 60 -7.05 -4.41 16.69
CA PRO A 60 -7.80 -5.65 16.48
C PRO A 60 -8.23 -5.88 15.03
N LEU A 61 -8.07 -4.87 14.16
CA LEU A 61 -8.44 -4.99 12.76
C LEU A 61 -7.37 -5.76 11.98
N LYS A 62 -7.81 -6.73 11.21
CA LYS A 62 -6.95 -7.58 10.39
C LYS A 62 -7.39 -7.49 8.93
N VAL A 63 -6.42 -7.26 8.04
CA VAL A 63 -6.66 -7.24 6.59
C VAL A 63 -5.69 -8.21 5.91
N GLN A 64 -6.26 -9.14 5.14
CA GLN A 64 -5.47 -10.06 4.32
C GLN A 64 -5.20 -9.43 2.96
N HIS A 65 -3.99 -9.68 2.44
CA HIS A 65 -3.54 -9.16 1.15
C HIS A 65 -3.00 -10.30 0.28
N GLN A 66 -3.33 -10.27 -1.00
CA GLN A 66 -2.71 -11.12 -2.00
C GLN A 66 -2.38 -10.31 -3.24
N VAL A 67 -1.13 -10.36 -3.69
CA VAL A 67 -0.72 -9.71 -4.94
C VAL A 67 -1.32 -10.50 -6.10
N THR A 68 -2.21 -9.86 -6.86
CA THR A 68 -2.85 -10.49 -8.03
C THR A 68 -2.24 -10.04 -9.35
N ASP A 69 -1.74 -8.80 -9.43
CA ASP A 69 -1.14 -8.24 -10.62
C ASP A 69 0.09 -7.43 -10.24
N LEU A 70 1.11 -7.50 -11.08
CA LEU A 70 2.35 -6.77 -10.88
C LEU A 70 2.94 -6.41 -12.24
N THR A 71 3.14 -5.12 -12.48
CA THR A 71 3.80 -4.59 -13.68
C THR A 71 4.95 -3.67 -13.26
N PRO A 72 5.77 -3.14 -14.18
CA PRO A 72 6.83 -2.20 -13.81
C PRO A 72 6.34 -0.95 -13.09
N GLN A 73 5.08 -0.53 -13.28
CA GLN A 73 4.54 0.71 -12.71
C GLN A 73 3.19 0.53 -12.03
N SER A 74 2.82 -0.69 -11.67
CA SER A 74 1.58 -0.95 -10.96
C SER A 74 1.64 -2.23 -10.15
N MET A 75 0.80 -2.28 -9.11
CA MET A 75 0.61 -3.46 -8.28
C MET A 75 -0.83 -3.49 -7.79
N ARG A 76 -1.45 -4.66 -7.80
CA ARG A 76 -2.81 -4.82 -7.30
C ARG A 76 -2.87 -5.92 -6.25
N PHE A 77 -3.54 -5.61 -5.14
CA PHE A 77 -3.86 -6.56 -4.08
C PHE A 77 -5.34 -6.91 -4.10
N LEU A 78 -5.65 -8.20 -3.95
CA LEU A 78 -6.94 -8.63 -3.47
C LEU A 78 -6.92 -8.49 -1.93
N LEU A 79 -8.00 -7.96 -1.37
CA LEU A 79 -8.16 -7.75 0.07
C LEU A 79 -9.35 -8.53 0.60
N TRP A 80 -9.23 -9.08 1.80
CA TRP A 80 -10.37 -9.69 2.49
C TRP A 80 -10.20 -9.59 4.02
N GLU A 81 -11.22 -9.94 4.76
CA GLU A 81 -11.44 -9.73 6.18
C GLU A 81 -11.76 -8.26 6.50
N GLY A 82 -10.87 -7.46 7.02
CA GLY A 82 -11.17 -6.06 7.41
C GLY A 82 -11.64 -5.14 6.29
N VAL A 83 -11.23 -5.44 5.06
CA VAL A 83 -11.71 -4.83 3.81
C VAL A 83 -11.98 -5.94 2.82
N ASP A 84 -13.14 -5.94 2.19
CA ASP A 84 -13.47 -6.92 1.15
C ASP A 84 -13.49 -6.22 -0.22
N GLY A 85 -12.41 -6.35 -0.96
CA GLY A 85 -12.25 -5.66 -2.23
C GLY A 85 -10.82 -5.73 -2.77
N PHE A 86 -10.32 -4.61 -3.29
CA PHE A 86 -8.96 -4.55 -3.83
C PHE A 86 -8.30 -3.21 -3.55
N HIS A 87 -6.95 -3.21 -3.63
CA HIS A 87 -6.12 -2.02 -3.56
C HIS A 87 -5.16 -2.03 -4.75
N GLU A 88 -5.20 -1.01 -5.58
CA GLU A 88 -4.31 -0.86 -6.73
C GLU A 88 -3.39 0.33 -6.51
N TRP A 89 -2.10 0.08 -6.68
CA TRP A 89 -1.07 1.09 -6.69
C TRP A 89 -0.58 1.32 -8.12
N ARG A 90 -0.44 2.59 -8.49
CA ARG A 90 0.21 2.98 -9.73
C ARG A 90 1.22 4.08 -9.44
N TRP A 91 2.30 4.08 -10.17
CA TRP A 91 3.35 5.08 -9.97
C TRP A 91 4.10 5.35 -11.27
N GLY A 92 4.76 6.51 -11.30
CA GLY A 92 5.68 6.92 -12.33
C GLY A 92 6.69 7.87 -11.69
N ASP A 93 7.56 8.47 -12.48
CA ASP A 93 8.51 9.43 -11.95
C ASP A 93 7.73 10.61 -11.33
N GLY A 94 7.94 10.85 -10.05
CA GLY A 94 7.38 12.00 -9.35
C GLY A 94 5.93 11.87 -8.87
N TRP A 95 5.30 10.70 -8.95
CA TRP A 95 3.93 10.55 -8.48
C TRP A 95 3.58 9.12 -8.06
N VAL A 96 2.61 9.01 -7.14
CA VAL A 96 2.03 7.73 -6.69
C VAL A 96 0.52 7.90 -6.60
N GLN A 97 -0.21 6.89 -7.07
CA GLN A 97 -1.66 6.83 -6.99
C GLN A 97 -2.10 5.56 -6.27
N SER A 98 -3.05 5.72 -5.36
CA SER A 98 -3.70 4.62 -4.64
C SER A 98 -5.18 4.62 -4.98
N ARG A 99 -5.69 3.46 -5.38
CA ARG A 99 -7.11 3.23 -5.65
C ARG A 99 -7.58 2.06 -4.81
N ILE A 100 -8.59 2.28 -3.99
CA ILE A 100 -9.19 1.24 -3.15
C ILE A 100 -10.68 1.17 -3.44
N GLU A 101 -11.17 -0.03 -3.68
CA GLU A 101 -12.60 -0.33 -3.74
C GLU A 101 -12.90 -1.49 -2.82
N GLY A 102 -13.96 -1.39 -2.04
CA GLY A 102 -14.36 -2.50 -1.21
C GLY A 102 -15.38 -2.16 -0.14
N ILE A 103 -15.79 -3.18 0.57
CA ILE A 103 -16.72 -3.09 1.68
C ILE A 103 -15.90 -3.09 2.97
N SER A 104 -16.14 -2.12 3.85
CA SER A 104 -15.49 -2.04 5.15
C SER A 104 -16.35 -1.25 6.13
N VAL A 105 -16.19 -1.54 7.41
CA VAL A 105 -16.80 -0.74 8.50
C VAL A 105 -15.97 0.51 8.79
N LEU A 106 -14.75 0.58 8.29
CA LEU A 106 -13.84 1.71 8.50
C LEU A 106 -13.88 2.68 7.31
N PRO A 107 -13.59 3.98 7.55
CA PRO A 107 -13.44 4.96 6.48
C PRO A 107 -12.11 4.71 5.75
N ILE A 108 -12.16 4.05 4.60
CA ILE A 108 -10.97 3.65 3.82
C ILE A 108 -10.14 4.86 3.42
N ASN A 109 -10.77 5.97 3.03
CA ASN A 109 -10.10 7.17 2.56
C ASN A 109 -9.18 7.82 3.61
N LEU A 110 -9.51 7.70 4.89
CA LEU A 110 -8.67 8.25 5.96
C LEU A 110 -7.35 7.48 6.07
N GLY A 111 -7.42 6.17 6.08
CA GLY A 111 -6.21 5.33 6.08
C GLY A 111 -5.38 5.53 4.83
N GLN A 112 -6.02 5.63 3.67
CA GLN A 112 -5.36 5.88 2.39
C GLN A 112 -4.63 7.23 2.39
N SER A 113 -5.26 8.29 2.89
CA SER A 113 -4.64 9.63 2.96
C SER A 113 -3.43 9.63 3.88
N LEU A 114 -3.52 8.98 5.04
CA LEU A 114 -2.39 8.86 5.97
C LEU A 114 -1.24 8.06 5.37
N ASN A 115 -1.53 6.97 4.69
CA ASN A 115 -0.50 6.15 4.05
C ASN A 115 0.23 6.91 2.96
N LEU A 116 -0.49 7.65 2.11
CA LEU A 116 0.14 8.46 1.06
C LEU A 116 1.01 9.57 1.64
N MET A 117 0.55 10.22 2.71
CA MET A 117 1.34 11.26 3.38
C MET A 117 2.63 10.68 3.98
N ARG A 118 2.56 9.51 4.61
CA ARG A 118 3.73 8.83 5.17
C ARG A 118 4.68 8.37 4.08
N LEU A 119 4.16 7.83 2.98
CA LEU A 119 4.97 7.45 1.82
C LEU A 119 5.71 8.65 1.25
N GLN A 120 5.03 9.78 1.08
CA GLN A 120 5.63 11.02 0.59
C GLN A 120 6.81 11.44 1.47
N ARG A 121 6.64 11.42 2.79
CA ARG A 121 7.70 11.74 3.76
C ARG A 121 8.85 10.74 3.70
N PHE A 122 8.53 9.45 3.62
CA PHE A 122 9.54 8.40 3.52
C PHE A 122 10.39 8.57 2.27
N LEU A 123 9.77 8.80 1.12
CA LEU A 123 10.47 8.98 -0.14
C LEU A 123 11.37 10.22 -0.14
N ALA A 124 10.96 11.29 0.55
CA ALA A 124 11.80 12.47 0.71
C ALA A 124 13.10 12.16 1.46
N THR A 125 13.10 11.17 2.36
CA THR A 125 14.30 10.74 3.09
C THR A 125 15.19 9.80 2.29
N GLN A 126 14.72 9.26 1.16
CA GLN A 126 15.44 8.32 0.31
C GLN A 126 16.24 9.02 -0.80
N LYS A 127 16.33 10.34 -0.78
CA LYS A 127 17.10 11.08 -1.76
C LYS A 127 18.57 10.69 -1.69
N VAL A 128 19.14 10.40 -2.87
CA VAL A 128 20.58 10.19 -2.98
C VAL A 128 21.24 11.57 -2.92
N PRO A 129 22.24 11.78 -2.04
CA PRO A 129 22.98 13.03 -2.03
C PRO A 129 23.62 13.30 -3.38
N ALA A 130 23.55 14.55 -3.84
CA ALA A 130 24.14 14.97 -5.11
C ALA A 130 25.66 14.79 -5.09
#